data_4fb93770c624ea268d09b4d6dda0f15d
#
_entry.id   4fb93770c624ea268d09b4d6dda0f15d
#
_cell.length_a   1.000
_cell.length_b   1.000
_cell.length_c   1.000
_cell.angle_alpha   90.00
_cell.angle_beta   90.00
_cell.angle_gamma   90.00
#
_symmetry.space_group_name_H-M   'P 1'
#
loop_
_entity.id
_entity.type
_entity.pdbx_description
1 polymer ?
#
loop_
_entity_poly.entity_id
_entity_poly.type
_entity_poly.pdbx_seq_one_letter_code
_entity_poly.pdbx_strand_id
1 'polypeptide(L)'
;MKLSKLCKVGMSFLTKPYYRTRVLIKSGYYDNLSDEDFLKKIFPKYMGYPLDLENPKTFSEKLQWLKVNYRNPIQTVMVDKHKAKQFIAERVGNQYIIPTLAVWDSVEDIDIDVLPNQFVLKSTHDSGGIVICKDKSSFDFEAAKAKLSASLKRDYSKIAREWPYQNVPRRIIAEEYISELGSDDLLDYKMFSFHGEPKLTVVCSDRFSKTGTRMNFYDINWEPMGIHFGHYPPLPNEFPKPATYEEMKRLTAELSKDCPFLRVDFYEIKGRLFIGELTFFPGAGLETFRPMSKDYELGEWLHLETVHRS
;
A
#
# COMPACT_ATOMS: atom_id res chain seq x y z
N MET A 1 -3.24 11.58 -32.29
CA MET A 1 -3.40 11.28 -30.83
C MET A 1 -2.09 11.20 -30.03
N LYS A 2 -0.91 10.89 -30.60
CA LYS A 2 0.38 10.81 -29.89
C LYS A 2 1.04 12.16 -29.56
N LEU A 3 0.94 13.18 -30.43
CA LEU A 3 1.57 14.51 -30.22
C LEU A 3 0.96 15.28 -29.03
N SER A 4 -0.36 15.23 -28.86
CA SER A 4 -1.02 15.94 -27.74
C SER A 4 -0.69 15.33 -26.36
N LYS A 5 -0.41 14.03 -26.29
CA LYS A 5 0.07 13.36 -25.07
C LYS A 5 1.51 13.77 -24.74
N LEU A 6 2.40 13.83 -25.72
CA LEU A 6 3.80 14.27 -25.55
C LEU A 6 3.89 15.74 -25.10
N CYS A 7 3.10 16.64 -25.69
CA CYS A 7 3.03 18.03 -25.25
C CYS A 7 2.52 18.19 -23.81
N LYS A 8 1.48 17.43 -23.42
CA LYS A 8 0.96 17.44 -22.04
C LYS A 8 1.98 16.89 -21.04
N VAL A 9 2.72 15.83 -21.40
CA VAL A 9 3.79 15.25 -20.58
C VAL A 9 4.93 16.23 -20.41
N GLY A 10 5.39 16.88 -21.50
CA GLY A 10 6.44 17.91 -21.47
C GLY A 10 6.03 19.12 -20.62
N MET A 11 4.81 19.61 -20.77
CA MET A 11 4.31 20.73 -19.98
C MET A 11 4.16 20.38 -18.50
N SER A 12 3.70 19.17 -18.18
CA SER A 12 3.63 18.71 -16.78
C SER A 12 5.00 18.52 -16.14
N PHE A 13 6.01 18.11 -16.90
CA PHE A 13 7.39 18.00 -16.44
C PHE A 13 7.96 19.38 -16.08
N LEU A 14 7.67 20.41 -16.86
CA LEU A 14 8.17 21.76 -16.64
C LEU A 14 7.44 22.48 -15.50
N THR A 15 6.11 22.28 -15.36
CA THR A 15 5.27 23.10 -14.50
C THR A 15 4.94 22.44 -13.14
N LYS A 16 5.10 21.11 -13.01
CA LYS A 16 4.75 20.38 -11.79
C LYS A 16 5.98 19.72 -11.15
N PRO A 17 6.54 20.29 -10.06
CA PRO A 17 7.73 19.74 -9.39
C PRO A 17 7.58 18.26 -9.01
N TYR A 18 6.44 17.88 -8.48
CA TYR A 18 6.05 16.50 -8.18
C TYR A 18 6.21 15.57 -9.38
N TYR A 19 5.66 15.95 -10.55
CA TYR A 19 5.73 15.12 -11.75
C TYR A 19 7.17 14.94 -12.23
N ARG A 20 7.96 16.04 -12.23
CA ARG A 20 9.39 16.00 -12.56
C ARG A 20 10.16 15.08 -11.63
N THR A 21 9.94 15.18 -10.31
CA THR A 21 10.57 14.32 -9.30
C THR A 21 10.28 12.85 -9.57
N ARG A 22 9.02 12.50 -9.86
CA ARG A 22 8.62 11.13 -10.18
C ARG A 22 9.30 10.57 -11.43
N VAL A 23 9.49 11.40 -12.47
CA VAL A 23 10.23 10.99 -13.69
C VAL A 23 11.71 10.76 -13.37
N LEU A 24 12.33 11.64 -12.60
CA LEU A 24 13.74 11.52 -12.20
C LEU A 24 13.98 10.28 -11.32
N ILE A 25 13.07 9.97 -10.40
CA ILE A 25 13.13 8.72 -9.61
C ILE A 25 13.09 7.50 -10.55
N LYS A 26 12.12 7.47 -11.47
CA LYS A 26 11.99 6.36 -12.42
C LYS A 26 13.16 6.18 -13.38
N SER A 27 13.89 7.25 -13.69
CA SER A 27 15.09 7.20 -14.54
C SER A 27 16.35 6.78 -13.79
N GLY A 28 16.29 6.56 -12.47
CA GLY A 28 17.45 6.25 -11.64
C GLY A 28 18.35 7.45 -11.32
N TYR A 29 17.94 8.68 -11.65
CA TYR A 29 18.74 9.89 -11.43
C TYR A 29 19.22 10.06 -9.98
N TYR A 30 18.45 9.53 -9.03
CA TYR A 30 18.73 9.61 -7.60
C TYR A 30 19.32 8.33 -6.99
N ASP A 31 19.64 7.30 -7.79
CA ASP A 31 20.04 5.99 -7.29
C ASP A 31 21.32 6.00 -6.45
N ASN A 32 22.22 6.96 -6.72
CA ASN A 32 23.50 7.11 -6.01
C ASN A 32 23.41 7.91 -4.70
N LEU A 33 22.23 8.46 -4.36
CA LEU A 33 22.04 9.15 -3.10
C LEU A 33 21.86 8.14 -1.96
N SER A 34 22.34 8.50 -0.76
CA SER A 34 21.94 7.81 0.47
C SER A 34 20.42 7.86 0.65
N ASP A 35 19.85 6.95 1.45
CA ASP A 35 18.41 6.97 1.72
C ASP A 35 18.00 8.32 2.35
N GLU A 36 18.80 8.83 3.27
CA GLU A 36 18.56 10.11 3.94
C GLU A 36 18.59 11.30 2.97
N ASP A 37 19.64 11.41 2.14
CA ASP A 37 19.76 12.52 1.17
C ASP A 37 18.65 12.48 0.12
N PHE A 38 18.30 11.26 -0.32
CA PHE A 38 17.17 11.06 -1.22
C PHE A 38 15.87 11.58 -0.61
N LEU A 39 15.56 11.15 0.63
CA LEU A 39 14.32 11.52 1.32
C LEU A 39 14.28 13.03 1.60
N LYS A 40 15.36 13.63 2.10
CA LYS A 40 15.48 15.10 2.29
C LYS A 40 15.26 15.87 0.99
N LYS A 41 15.66 15.31 -0.15
CA LYS A 41 15.50 15.94 -1.46
C LYS A 41 14.10 15.84 -2.04
N ILE A 42 13.43 14.69 -1.89
CA ILE A 42 12.11 14.46 -2.49
C ILE A 42 10.96 14.93 -1.61
N PHE A 43 11.04 14.76 -0.29
CA PHE A 43 9.97 15.04 0.65
C PHE A 43 9.37 16.45 0.48
N PRO A 44 10.16 17.55 0.36
CA PRO A 44 9.59 18.88 0.15
C PRO A 44 8.82 19.03 -1.16
N LYS A 45 9.09 18.19 -2.16
CA LYS A 45 8.40 18.24 -3.46
C LYS A 45 7.01 17.62 -3.41
N TYR A 46 6.78 16.74 -2.42
CA TYR A 46 5.49 16.08 -2.18
C TYR A 46 4.72 16.80 -1.07
N MET A 47 5.38 17.11 0.04
CA MET A 47 4.73 17.59 1.25
C MET A 47 4.63 19.13 1.34
N GLY A 48 5.49 19.87 0.62
CA GLY A 48 5.49 21.33 0.60
C GLY A 48 6.27 21.97 1.76
N TYR A 49 6.94 21.19 2.60
CA TYR A 49 7.79 21.64 3.70
C TYR A 49 9.05 20.76 3.82
N PRO A 50 10.14 21.24 4.44
CA PRO A 50 11.38 20.46 4.57
C PRO A 50 11.19 19.25 5.50
N LEU A 51 11.96 18.18 5.27
CA LEU A 51 12.02 16.99 6.12
C LEU A 51 12.96 17.23 7.29
N ASP A 52 12.45 17.15 8.52
CA ASP A 52 13.25 17.14 9.76
C ASP A 52 13.37 15.70 10.27
N LEU A 53 14.56 15.12 10.13
CA LEU A 53 14.87 13.78 10.67
C LEU A 53 15.52 13.82 12.06
N GLU A 54 15.94 15.01 12.53
CA GLU A 54 16.51 15.16 13.88
C GLU A 54 15.41 15.28 14.93
N ASN A 55 14.31 16.00 14.60
CA ASN A 55 13.18 16.20 15.48
C ASN A 55 11.85 16.05 14.72
N PRO A 56 11.55 14.86 14.15
CA PRO A 56 10.36 14.64 13.34
C PRO A 56 9.10 14.75 14.20
N LYS A 57 8.11 15.53 13.75
CA LYS A 57 6.88 15.79 14.49
C LYS A 57 5.65 15.21 13.81
N THR A 58 5.57 15.34 12.48
CA THR A 58 4.43 14.82 11.73
C THR A 58 4.55 13.30 11.54
N PHE A 59 3.43 12.64 11.36
CA PHE A 59 3.41 11.21 11.00
C PHE A 59 4.22 10.94 9.74
N SER A 60 4.07 11.81 8.74
CA SER A 60 4.81 11.72 7.48
C SER A 60 6.32 11.78 7.68
N GLU A 61 6.85 12.72 8.52
CA GLU A 61 8.28 12.78 8.86
C GLU A 61 8.74 11.55 9.64
N LYS A 62 7.94 11.09 10.60
CA LYS A 62 8.26 9.92 11.42
C LYS A 62 8.31 8.63 10.59
N LEU A 63 7.48 8.50 9.54
CA LEU A 63 7.61 7.41 8.58
C LEU A 63 8.94 7.47 7.80
N GLN A 64 9.40 8.67 7.40
CA GLN A 64 10.73 8.79 6.77
C GLN A 64 11.85 8.44 7.76
N TRP A 65 11.71 8.87 9.03
CA TRP A 65 12.67 8.52 10.07
C TRP A 65 12.78 7.00 10.25
N LEU A 66 11.64 6.28 10.27
CA LEU A 66 11.63 4.81 10.36
C LEU A 66 12.34 4.16 9.17
N LYS A 67 12.20 4.69 7.95
CA LYS A 67 12.91 4.16 6.77
C LYS A 67 14.43 4.23 6.91
N VAL A 68 14.94 5.28 7.56
CA VAL A 68 16.39 5.51 7.72
C VAL A 68 16.94 4.76 8.93
N ASN A 69 16.23 4.80 10.07
CA ASN A 69 16.76 4.45 11.38
C ASN A 69 16.25 3.13 11.95
N TYR A 70 15.21 2.51 11.36
CA TYR A 70 14.62 1.29 11.89
C TYR A 70 14.54 0.20 10.82
N ARG A 71 15.29 -0.90 11.07
CA ARG A 71 15.37 -2.03 10.14
C ARG A 71 15.14 -3.34 10.89
N ASN A 72 13.91 -3.81 10.90
CA ASN A 72 13.58 -5.11 11.47
C ASN A 72 13.37 -6.13 10.34
N PRO A 73 14.18 -7.20 10.23
CA PRO A 73 14.11 -8.17 9.12
C PRO A 73 12.73 -8.80 8.92
N ILE A 74 11.91 -8.89 9.97
CA ILE A 74 10.55 -9.42 9.87
C ILE A 74 9.68 -8.60 8.90
N GLN A 75 9.97 -7.29 8.74
CA GLN A 75 9.23 -6.44 7.82
C GLN A 75 9.35 -6.91 6.37
N THR A 76 10.50 -7.49 5.98
CA THR A 76 10.65 -8.09 4.64
C THR A 76 9.73 -9.29 4.43
N VAL A 77 9.48 -10.08 5.47
CA VAL A 77 8.50 -11.18 5.41
C VAL A 77 7.09 -10.63 5.31
N MET A 78 6.77 -9.60 6.09
CA MET A 78 5.43 -9.03 6.19
C MET A 78 4.99 -8.27 4.91
N VAL A 79 5.92 -7.70 4.14
CA VAL A 79 5.58 -7.02 2.87
C VAL A 79 5.59 -7.94 1.66
N ASP A 80 6.21 -9.13 1.75
CA ASP A 80 6.18 -10.15 0.69
C ASP A 80 4.77 -10.78 0.62
N LYS A 81 4.02 -10.52 -0.43
CA LYS A 81 2.63 -10.99 -0.58
C LYS A 81 2.48 -12.52 -0.50
N HIS A 82 3.56 -13.28 -0.70
CA HIS A 82 3.56 -14.73 -0.53
C HIS A 82 3.91 -15.13 0.92
N LYS A 83 5.02 -14.60 1.47
CA LYS A 83 5.48 -14.98 2.83
C LYS A 83 4.61 -14.40 3.93
N ALA A 84 4.03 -13.21 3.73
CA ALA A 84 3.11 -12.61 4.68
C ALA A 84 1.92 -13.52 5.04
N LYS A 85 1.49 -14.38 4.11
CA LYS A 85 0.39 -15.32 4.36
C LYS A 85 0.72 -16.32 5.46
N GLN A 86 1.95 -16.87 5.45
CA GLN A 86 2.40 -17.75 6.51
C GLN A 86 2.49 -17.00 7.85
N PHE A 87 3.09 -15.80 7.84
CA PHE A 87 3.15 -14.96 9.04
C PHE A 87 1.76 -14.66 9.63
N ILE A 88 0.78 -14.32 8.77
CA ILE A 88 -0.60 -14.07 9.18
C ILE A 88 -1.22 -15.37 9.75
N ALA A 89 -1.04 -16.51 9.07
CA ALA A 89 -1.56 -17.80 9.51
C ALA A 89 -1.07 -18.19 10.91
N GLU A 90 0.22 -18.03 11.16
CA GLU A 90 0.85 -18.35 12.45
C GLU A 90 0.37 -17.42 13.58
N ARG A 91 0.08 -16.16 13.27
CA ARG A 91 -0.33 -15.16 14.27
C ARG A 91 -1.83 -15.18 14.57
N VAL A 92 -2.66 -15.30 13.54
CA VAL A 92 -4.11 -15.08 13.67
C VAL A 92 -4.96 -16.20 13.07
N GLY A 93 -4.40 -17.07 12.25
CA GLY A 93 -5.08 -18.23 11.67
C GLY A 93 -5.28 -18.16 10.16
N ASN A 94 -5.40 -19.34 9.53
CA ASN A 94 -5.52 -19.50 8.08
C ASN A 94 -6.84 -18.97 7.49
N GLN A 95 -7.89 -18.84 8.30
CA GLN A 95 -9.22 -18.42 7.84
C GLN A 95 -9.26 -16.98 7.31
N TYR A 96 -8.24 -16.15 7.61
CA TYR A 96 -8.15 -14.76 7.17
C TYR A 96 -7.32 -14.58 5.92
N ILE A 97 -6.79 -15.66 5.35
CA ILE A 97 -5.91 -15.62 4.17
C ILE A 97 -6.72 -15.79 2.90
N ILE A 98 -6.47 -14.95 1.90
CA ILE A 98 -6.94 -15.19 0.54
C ILE A 98 -6.16 -16.39 -0.01
N PRO A 99 -6.81 -17.48 -0.43
CA PRO A 99 -6.12 -18.68 -0.91
C PRO A 99 -5.14 -18.38 -2.05
N THR A 100 -3.94 -18.94 -1.96
CA THR A 100 -2.97 -18.93 -3.05
C THR A 100 -3.22 -20.14 -3.93
N LEU A 101 -3.41 -19.91 -5.22
CA LEU A 101 -3.67 -20.96 -6.23
C LEU A 101 -2.36 -21.49 -6.81
N ALA A 102 -1.40 -20.60 -7.06
CA ALA A 102 -0.08 -20.96 -7.61
C ALA A 102 0.95 -19.85 -7.34
N VAL A 103 2.24 -20.21 -7.49
CA VAL A 103 3.38 -19.27 -7.38
C VAL A 103 4.38 -19.59 -8.47
N TRP A 104 4.92 -18.57 -9.16
CA TRP A 104 5.91 -18.71 -10.22
C TRP A 104 7.04 -17.71 -10.06
N ASP A 105 8.26 -18.12 -10.46
CA ASP A 105 9.44 -17.27 -10.41
C ASP A 105 9.57 -16.37 -11.67
N SER A 106 8.91 -16.73 -12.78
CA SER A 106 8.89 -15.92 -14.00
C SER A 106 7.49 -15.82 -14.63
N VAL A 107 7.29 -14.86 -15.53
CA VAL A 107 6.02 -14.73 -16.28
C VAL A 107 5.85 -15.81 -17.34
N GLU A 108 6.96 -16.39 -17.80
CA GLU A 108 6.99 -17.46 -18.78
C GLU A 108 6.48 -18.77 -18.20
N ASP A 109 6.63 -18.97 -16.87
CA ASP A 109 6.20 -20.19 -16.17
C ASP A 109 4.70 -20.17 -15.83
N ILE A 110 4.00 -19.04 -16.04
CA ILE A 110 2.58 -18.94 -15.70
C ILE A 110 1.76 -19.89 -16.56
N ASP A 111 1.18 -20.90 -15.92
CA ASP A 111 0.20 -21.78 -16.51
C ASP A 111 -1.22 -21.35 -16.06
N ILE A 112 -1.96 -20.73 -17.00
CA ILE A 112 -3.32 -20.28 -16.68
C ILE A 112 -4.34 -21.43 -16.73
N ASP A 113 -3.99 -22.59 -17.32
CA ASP A 113 -4.92 -23.71 -17.46
C ASP A 113 -5.19 -24.39 -16.11
N VAL A 114 -4.21 -24.34 -15.20
CA VAL A 114 -4.37 -24.85 -13.82
C VAL A 114 -5.21 -23.92 -12.92
N LEU A 115 -5.48 -22.69 -13.37
CA LEU A 115 -6.24 -21.71 -12.59
C LEU A 115 -7.75 -21.84 -12.84
N PRO A 116 -8.63 -21.44 -11.88
CA PRO A 116 -10.06 -21.37 -12.10
C PRO A 116 -10.43 -20.28 -13.13
N ASN A 117 -11.71 -20.14 -13.48
CA ASN A 117 -12.16 -19.13 -14.43
C ASN A 117 -11.91 -17.69 -13.95
N GLN A 118 -11.89 -17.48 -12.62
CA GLN A 118 -11.65 -16.19 -11.99
C GLN A 118 -10.46 -16.27 -11.05
N PHE A 119 -9.51 -15.36 -11.20
CA PHE A 119 -8.30 -15.30 -10.36
C PHE A 119 -7.66 -13.90 -10.38
N VAL A 120 -6.72 -13.68 -9.48
CA VAL A 120 -5.90 -12.46 -9.44
C VAL A 120 -4.43 -12.84 -9.50
N LEU A 121 -3.68 -12.26 -10.44
CA LEU A 121 -2.22 -12.37 -10.49
C LEU A 121 -1.59 -11.13 -9.85
N LYS A 122 -0.59 -11.35 -8.99
CA LYS A 122 0.13 -10.26 -8.30
C LYS A 122 1.63 -10.52 -8.29
N SER A 123 2.46 -9.48 -8.47
CA SER A 123 3.87 -9.56 -8.09
C SER A 123 4.03 -9.44 -6.57
N THR A 124 4.96 -10.21 -6.00
CA THR A 124 5.13 -10.33 -4.54
C THR A 124 5.75 -9.11 -3.88
N HIS A 125 6.58 -8.35 -4.61
CA HIS A 125 7.54 -7.37 -4.09
C HIS A 125 7.20 -5.91 -4.40
N ASP A 126 6.02 -5.60 -4.98
CA ASP A 126 5.69 -4.24 -5.38
C ASP A 126 4.23 -3.85 -5.09
N SER A 127 3.92 -2.58 -5.37
CA SER A 127 2.55 -2.07 -5.41
C SER A 127 2.18 -1.76 -6.86
N GLY A 128 1.03 -2.29 -7.31
CA GLY A 128 0.48 -2.04 -8.65
C GLY A 128 0.74 -3.13 -9.69
N GLY A 129 1.55 -4.15 -9.39
CA GLY A 129 1.72 -5.37 -10.20
C GLY A 129 0.55 -6.33 -10.02
N ILE A 130 -0.70 -5.89 -10.27
CA ILE A 130 -1.93 -6.67 -10.09
C ILE A 130 -2.67 -6.77 -11.41
N VAL A 131 -3.11 -7.98 -11.75
CA VAL A 131 -3.98 -8.27 -12.90
C VAL A 131 -5.15 -9.11 -12.41
N ILE A 132 -6.37 -8.71 -12.75
CA ILE A 132 -7.61 -9.39 -12.37
C ILE A 132 -8.16 -10.08 -13.60
N CYS A 133 -8.38 -11.39 -13.52
CA CYS A 133 -9.12 -12.18 -14.48
C CYS A 133 -10.52 -12.44 -13.91
N LYS A 134 -11.55 -11.87 -14.55
CA LYS A 134 -12.95 -12.11 -14.20
C LYS A 134 -13.57 -13.20 -15.07
N ASP A 135 -12.97 -13.48 -16.23
CA ASP A 135 -13.39 -14.52 -17.15
C ASP A 135 -12.21 -14.89 -18.07
N LYS A 136 -11.75 -16.13 -17.99
CA LYS A 136 -10.63 -16.64 -18.80
C LYS A 136 -10.92 -16.56 -20.32
N SER A 137 -12.16 -16.71 -20.74
CA SER A 137 -12.51 -16.70 -22.16
C SER A 137 -12.26 -15.35 -22.84
N SER A 138 -12.28 -14.26 -22.08
CA SER A 138 -12.03 -12.88 -22.53
C SER A 138 -10.73 -12.27 -22.00
N PHE A 139 -9.90 -13.07 -21.33
CA PHE A 139 -8.70 -12.61 -20.64
C PHE A 139 -7.52 -12.38 -21.61
N ASP A 140 -7.03 -11.14 -21.66
CA ASP A 140 -5.81 -10.81 -22.44
C ASP A 140 -4.57 -11.20 -21.64
N PHE A 141 -4.13 -12.46 -21.82
CA PHE A 141 -2.99 -13.02 -21.10
C PHE A 141 -1.66 -12.38 -21.53
N GLU A 142 -1.51 -11.97 -22.80
CA GLU A 142 -0.29 -11.31 -23.25
C GLU A 142 -0.13 -9.91 -22.65
N ALA A 143 -1.22 -9.14 -22.55
CA ALA A 143 -1.19 -7.87 -21.82
C ALA A 143 -0.90 -8.08 -20.31
N ALA A 144 -1.42 -9.16 -19.71
CA ALA A 144 -1.14 -9.52 -18.33
C ALA A 144 0.35 -9.84 -18.12
N LYS A 145 0.95 -10.69 -18.97
CA LYS A 145 2.37 -11.00 -18.95
C LYS A 145 3.23 -9.76 -19.11
N ALA A 146 2.92 -8.88 -20.06
CA ALA A 146 3.66 -7.64 -20.26
C ALA A 146 3.64 -6.74 -19.01
N LYS A 147 2.49 -6.63 -18.35
CA LYS A 147 2.34 -5.84 -17.11
C LYS A 147 3.15 -6.45 -15.96
N LEU A 148 3.04 -7.75 -15.76
CA LEU A 148 3.75 -8.48 -14.69
C LEU A 148 5.26 -8.49 -14.92
N SER A 149 5.73 -8.71 -16.16
CA SER A 149 7.15 -8.62 -16.52
C SER A 149 7.72 -7.24 -16.23
N ALA A 150 6.98 -6.15 -16.56
CA ALA A 150 7.39 -4.80 -16.21
C ALA A 150 7.46 -4.57 -14.69
N SER A 151 6.59 -5.23 -13.92
CA SER A 151 6.61 -5.19 -12.46
C SER A 151 7.82 -5.94 -11.90
N LEU A 152 8.10 -7.18 -12.34
CA LEU A 152 9.25 -7.98 -11.88
C LEU A 152 10.60 -7.29 -12.14
N LYS A 153 10.71 -6.50 -13.22
CA LYS A 153 11.94 -5.74 -13.54
C LYS A 153 12.14 -4.53 -12.65
N ARG A 154 11.10 -4.08 -11.93
CA ARG A 154 11.16 -2.87 -11.12
C ARG A 154 11.80 -3.14 -9.77
N ASP A 155 12.76 -2.32 -9.39
CA ASP A 155 13.22 -2.24 -8.02
C ASP A 155 12.29 -1.30 -7.23
N TYR A 156 11.28 -1.89 -6.56
CA TYR A 156 10.29 -1.10 -5.84
C TYR A 156 10.89 -0.38 -4.63
N SER A 157 11.90 -0.98 -3.98
CA SER A 157 12.56 -0.39 -2.81
C SER A 157 13.18 0.97 -3.09
N LYS A 158 13.65 1.21 -4.31
CA LYS A 158 14.29 2.46 -4.73
C LYS A 158 13.31 3.60 -4.98
N ILE A 159 12.03 3.31 -5.22
CA ILE A 159 11.04 4.34 -5.60
C ILE A 159 10.86 5.37 -4.49
N ALA A 160 10.79 4.90 -3.25
CA ALA A 160 10.58 5.76 -2.07
C ALA A 160 11.43 5.32 -0.87
N ARG A 161 12.50 4.57 -1.12
CA ARG A 161 13.41 4.04 -0.09
C ARG A 161 12.69 3.19 0.96
N GLU A 162 11.77 2.36 0.50
CA GLU A 162 11.09 1.38 1.35
C GLU A 162 11.91 0.09 1.40
N TRP A 163 12.94 0.07 2.26
CA TRP A 163 13.92 -1.01 2.38
C TRP A 163 13.32 -2.40 2.59
N PRO A 164 12.15 -2.61 3.24
CA PRO A 164 11.60 -3.95 3.42
C PRO A 164 11.41 -4.73 2.10
N TYR A 165 11.17 -4.02 1.00
CA TYR A 165 11.00 -4.64 -0.32
C TYR A 165 12.31 -5.02 -1.01
N GLN A 166 13.48 -4.56 -0.51
CA GLN A 166 14.78 -4.76 -1.17
C GLN A 166 15.13 -6.24 -1.38
N ASN A 167 14.82 -7.06 -0.38
CA ASN A 167 15.18 -8.48 -0.37
C ASN A 167 13.96 -9.41 -0.57
N VAL A 168 12.83 -8.88 -1.00
CA VAL A 168 11.65 -9.70 -1.34
C VAL A 168 11.91 -10.43 -2.66
N PRO A 169 11.80 -11.76 -2.70
CA PRO A 169 11.90 -12.52 -3.96
C PRO A 169 10.85 -12.05 -4.96
N ARG A 170 11.30 -11.75 -6.17
CA ARG A 170 10.44 -11.24 -7.24
C ARG A 170 9.71 -12.38 -7.91
N ARG A 171 8.50 -12.67 -7.43
CA ARG A 171 7.64 -13.77 -7.88
C ARG A 171 6.28 -13.26 -8.32
N ILE A 172 5.54 -14.14 -8.97
CA ILE A 172 4.13 -13.93 -9.28
C ILE A 172 3.33 -14.94 -8.46
N ILE A 173 2.30 -14.46 -7.77
CA ILE A 173 1.32 -15.32 -7.12
C ILE A 173 -0.01 -15.22 -7.84
N ALA A 174 -0.71 -16.35 -7.95
CA ALA A 174 -2.13 -16.39 -8.29
C ALA A 174 -2.93 -16.58 -7.00
N GLU A 175 -3.94 -15.75 -6.83
CA GLU A 175 -4.87 -15.81 -5.70
C GLU A 175 -6.30 -16.02 -6.19
N GLU A 176 -7.11 -16.60 -5.32
CA GLU A 176 -8.54 -16.67 -5.54
C GLU A 176 -9.13 -15.26 -5.74
N TYR A 177 -9.99 -15.12 -6.74
CA TYR A 177 -10.74 -13.89 -6.93
C TYR A 177 -11.85 -13.81 -5.90
N ILE A 178 -11.69 -12.92 -4.94
CA ILE A 178 -12.71 -12.65 -3.92
C ILE A 178 -13.56 -11.46 -4.36
N SER A 179 -14.88 -11.63 -4.39
CA SER A 179 -15.83 -10.56 -4.72
C SER A 179 -17.18 -10.84 -4.09
N GLU A 180 -17.97 -9.81 -3.91
CA GLU A 180 -19.41 -9.96 -3.68
C GLU A 180 -20.14 -10.13 -5.01
N LEU A 181 -21.12 -11.04 -5.04
CA LEU A 181 -21.95 -11.26 -6.22
C LEU A 181 -22.68 -9.96 -6.59
N GLY A 182 -22.36 -9.44 -7.80
CA GLY A 182 -22.99 -8.24 -8.35
C GLY A 182 -22.32 -6.91 -7.99
N SER A 183 -21.24 -6.91 -7.21
CA SER A 183 -20.45 -5.69 -6.93
C SER A 183 -19.07 -5.80 -7.56
N ASP A 184 -18.73 -4.82 -8.40
CA ASP A 184 -17.37 -4.63 -8.92
C ASP A 184 -16.48 -3.84 -7.94
N ASP A 185 -17.07 -3.29 -6.90
CA ASP A 185 -16.40 -2.42 -5.93
C ASP A 185 -16.30 -3.11 -4.57
N LEU A 186 -15.13 -3.66 -4.30
CA LEU A 186 -14.80 -4.27 -3.01
C LEU A 186 -14.30 -3.17 -2.06
N LEU A 187 -15.00 -2.96 -0.94
CA LEU A 187 -14.54 -2.06 0.09
C LEU A 187 -13.23 -2.57 0.70
N ASP A 188 -12.25 -1.67 0.80
CA ASP A 188 -10.94 -1.95 1.33
C ASP A 188 -10.78 -1.15 2.64
N TYR A 189 -10.79 -1.87 3.78
CA TYR A 189 -10.67 -1.31 5.13
C TYR A 189 -9.21 -1.34 5.54
N LYS A 190 -8.60 -0.17 5.69
CA LYS A 190 -7.18 -0.01 6.03
C LYS A 190 -7.05 0.48 7.46
N MET A 191 -6.77 -0.44 8.37
CA MET A 191 -6.63 -0.12 9.79
C MET A 191 -5.19 0.24 10.12
N PHE A 192 -5.00 1.42 10.70
CA PHE A 192 -3.71 1.95 11.14
C PHE A 192 -3.50 1.63 12.60
N SER A 193 -2.37 1.02 12.92
CA SER A 193 -1.96 0.69 14.26
C SER A 193 -0.62 1.34 14.61
N PHE A 194 -0.53 1.86 15.82
CA PHE A 194 0.66 2.49 16.37
C PHE A 194 1.06 1.72 17.63
N HIS A 195 2.28 1.17 17.66
CA HIS A 195 2.81 0.37 18.78
C HIS A 195 1.87 -0.78 19.21
N GLY A 196 1.25 -1.46 18.23
CA GLY A 196 0.30 -2.54 18.49
C GLY A 196 -1.13 -2.10 18.83
N GLU A 197 -1.40 -0.79 18.87
CA GLU A 197 -2.72 -0.25 19.19
C GLU A 197 -3.40 0.29 17.93
N PRO A 198 -4.53 -0.31 17.46
CA PRO A 198 -5.34 0.22 16.38
C PRO A 198 -5.94 1.57 16.75
N LYS A 199 -5.78 2.59 15.91
CA LYS A 199 -6.24 3.96 16.19
C LYS A 199 -7.26 4.50 15.21
N LEU A 200 -7.16 4.15 13.93
CA LEU A 200 -8.06 4.64 12.90
C LEU A 200 -8.21 3.64 11.74
N THR A 201 -9.27 3.82 10.98
CA THR A 201 -9.53 3.04 9.76
C THR A 201 -9.80 3.97 8.58
N VAL A 202 -9.16 3.69 7.45
CA VAL A 202 -9.45 4.33 6.17
C VAL A 202 -10.29 3.37 5.33
N VAL A 203 -11.48 3.78 4.93
CA VAL A 203 -12.31 3.03 4.00
C VAL A 203 -12.06 3.53 2.59
N CYS A 204 -11.66 2.63 1.70
CA CYS A 204 -11.43 2.94 0.29
C CYS A 204 -12.49 2.28 -0.58
N SER A 205 -13.04 3.04 -1.52
CA SER A 205 -13.96 2.55 -2.55
C SER A 205 -13.61 3.11 -3.92
N ASP A 206 -14.39 2.74 -4.93
CA ASP A 206 -14.29 3.28 -6.30
C ASP A 206 -12.91 3.10 -6.96
N ARG A 207 -12.10 2.12 -6.52
CA ARG A 207 -10.70 1.96 -6.96
C ARG A 207 -10.56 1.77 -8.48
N PHE A 208 -11.56 1.20 -9.11
CA PHE A 208 -11.59 0.93 -10.56
C PHE A 208 -12.61 1.80 -11.31
N SER A 209 -13.23 2.75 -10.62
CA SER A 209 -14.20 3.65 -11.22
C SER A 209 -13.53 4.73 -12.09
N LYS A 210 -14.30 5.36 -12.98
CA LYS A 210 -13.84 6.50 -13.80
C LYS A 210 -13.59 7.76 -12.94
N THR A 211 -14.22 7.86 -11.79
CA THR A 211 -14.09 8.97 -10.84
C THR A 211 -12.84 8.86 -9.98
N GLY A 212 -12.21 7.68 -9.94
CA GLY A 212 -11.01 7.39 -9.16
C GLY A 212 -11.33 7.01 -7.71
N THR A 213 -10.30 6.53 -7.02
CA THR A 213 -10.39 6.09 -5.62
C THR A 213 -10.86 7.21 -4.71
N ARG A 214 -11.75 6.88 -3.77
CA ARG A 214 -12.24 7.75 -2.71
C ARG A 214 -11.91 7.14 -1.35
N MET A 215 -11.71 7.99 -0.33
CA MET A 215 -11.29 7.56 1.00
C MET A 215 -11.97 8.36 2.09
N ASN A 216 -12.50 7.66 3.09
CA ASN A 216 -12.99 8.26 4.34
C ASN A 216 -12.20 7.71 5.52
N PHE A 217 -11.92 8.57 6.49
CA PHE A 217 -11.20 8.25 7.71
C PHE A 217 -12.16 8.20 8.88
N TYR A 218 -12.09 7.13 9.65
CA TYR A 218 -12.86 6.90 10.87
C TYR A 218 -11.91 6.65 12.03
N ASP A 219 -12.25 7.17 13.19
CA ASP A 219 -11.53 6.85 14.41
C ASP A 219 -11.85 5.40 14.87
N ILE A 220 -11.26 5.00 16.00
CA ILE A 220 -11.43 3.63 16.53
C ILE A 220 -12.87 3.32 16.99
N ASN A 221 -13.71 4.35 17.19
CA ASN A 221 -15.13 4.23 17.54
C ASN A 221 -16.05 4.29 16.31
N TRP A 222 -15.47 4.41 15.11
CA TRP A 222 -16.14 4.59 13.84
C TRP A 222 -16.76 5.98 13.63
N GLU A 223 -16.21 7.02 14.29
CA GLU A 223 -16.61 8.40 14.08
C GLU A 223 -15.79 9.03 12.94
N PRO A 224 -16.41 9.77 12.01
CA PRO A 224 -15.68 10.43 10.93
C PRO A 224 -14.67 11.45 11.45
N MET A 225 -13.43 11.35 11.00
CA MET A 225 -12.32 12.19 11.49
C MET A 225 -12.19 13.53 10.75
N GLY A 226 -12.94 13.78 9.69
CA GLY A 226 -12.80 14.98 8.86
C GLY A 226 -11.43 15.11 8.18
N ILE A 227 -10.76 13.98 7.94
CA ILE A 227 -9.46 13.90 7.27
C ILE A 227 -9.68 13.47 5.81
N HIS A 228 -8.85 14.00 4.91
CA HIS A 228 -8.69 13.46 3.57
C HIS A 228 -7.26 13.64 3.07
N PHE A 229 -6.84 12.82 2.14
CA PHE A 229 -5.60 13.06 1.39
C PHE A 229 -5.83 14.14 0.34
N GLY A 230 -4.83 14.99 0.11
CA GLY A 230 -4.98 16.16 -0.75
C GLY A 230 -5.44 15.88 -2.18
N HIS A 231 -5.32 14.66 -2.65
CA HIS A 231 -5.70 14.26 -4.02
C HIS A 231 -6.79 13.17 -4.09
N TYR A 232 -7.22 12.62 -2.95
CA TYR A 232 -8.35 11.69 -2.88
C TYR A 232 -9.56 12.42 -2.27
N PRO A 233 -10.63 12.63 -3.03
CA PRO A 233 -11.82 13.25 -2.47
C PRO A 233 -12.46 12.32 -1.42
N PRO A 234 -13.10 12.88 -0.39
CA PRO A 234 -13.90 12.08 0.53
C PRO A 234 -15.08 11.45 -0.22
N LEU A 235 -15.56 10.33 0.31
CA LEU A 235 -16.79 9.73 -0.15
C LEU A 235 -17.98 10.65 0.20
N PRO A 236 -19.01 10.72 -0.67
CA PRO A 236 -20.16 11.61 -0.43
C PRO A 236 -21.03 11.13 0.74
N ASN A 237 -20.96 9.85 1.08
CA ASN A 237 -21.75 9.24 2.15
C ASN A 237 -20.82 8.57 3.15
N GLU A 238 -21.26 8.49 4.41
CA GLU A 238 -20.62 7.68 5.44
C GLU A 238 -20.93 6.21 5.21
N PHE A 239 -19.94 5.35 5.51
CA PHE A 239 -20.14 3.91 5.51
C PHE A 239 -20.67 3.44 6.86
N PRO A 240 -21.60 2.50 6.89
CA PRO A 240 -21.97 1.84 8.14
C PRO A 240 -20.75 1.10 8.71
N LYS A 241 -20.66 1.07 10.04
CA LYS A 241 -19.64 0.29 10.73
C LYS A 241 -19.78 -1.18 10.33
N PRO A 242 -18.75 -1.86 9.81
CA PRO A 242 -18.85 -3.25 9.41
C PRO A 242 -19.09 -4.15 10.63
N ALA A 243 -19.85 -5.23 10.43
CA ALA A 243 -20.18 -6.15 11.50
C ALA A 243 -18.94 -6.82 12.11
N THR A 244 -17.88 -6.98 11.33
CA THR A 244 -16.60 -7.59 11.73
C THR A 244 -15.59 -6.59 12.27
N TYR A 245 -15.97 -5.34 12.55
CA TYR A 245 -15.03 -4.29 12.96
C TYR A 245 -14.23 -4.60 14.23
N GLU A 246 -14.88 -5.15 15.25
CA GLU A 246 -14.20 -5.54 16.48
C GLU A 246 -13.17 -6.66 16.23
N GLU A 247 -13.47 -7.55 15.30
CA GLU A 247 -12.52 -8.57 14.86
C GLU A 247 -11.34 -7.96 14.10
N MET A 248 -11.58 -6.99 13.20
CA MET A 248 -10.51 -6.26 12.53
C MET A 248 -9.56 -5.60 13.54
N LYS A 249 -10.09 -4.97 14.59
CA LYS A 249 -9.27 -4.37 15.67
C LYS A 249 -8.38 -5.41 16.37
N ARG A 250 -8.98 -6.53 16.78
CA ARG A 250 -8.25 -7.61 17.44
C ARG A 250 -7.14 -8.19 16.57
N LEU A 251 -7.42 -8.45 15.28
CA LEU A 251 -6.45 -8.97 14.32
C LEU A 251 -5.31 -7.96 14.07
N THR A 252 -5.65 -6.69 13.94
CA THR A 252 -4.67 -5.62 13.74
C THR A 252 -3.74 -5.50 14.95
N ALA A 253 -4.27 -5.52 16.17
CA ALA A 253 -3.47 -5.46 17.38
C ALA A 253 -2.48 -6.64 17.45
N GLU A 254 -2.93 -7.87 17.18
CA GLU A 254 -2.06 -9.05 17.21
C GLU A 254 -0.96 -9.01 16.13
N LEU A 255 -1.31 -8.56 14.90
CA LEU A 255 -0.33 -8.49 13.80
C LEU A 255 0.68 -7.36 13.97
N SER A 256 0.33 -6.31 14.69
CA SER A 256 1.15 -5.09 14.82
C SER A 256 1.87 -4.95 16.15
N LYS A 257 1.71 -5.87 17.09
CA LYS A 257 2.23 -5.75 18.48
C LYS A 257 3.73 -5.48 18.58
N ASP A 258 4.52 -5.95 17.60
CA ASP A 258 5.96 -5.79 17.56
C ASP A 258 6.40 -4.68 16.57
N CYS A 259 5.47 -3.86 16.10
CA CYS A 259 5.72 -2.84 15.07
C CYS A 259 5.48 -1.45 15.65
N PRO A 260 6.40 -0.49 15.42
CA PRO A 260 6.12 0.91 15.75
C PRO A 260 4.90 1.45 15.02
N PHE A 261 4.73 1.03 13.77
CA PHE A 261 3.58 1.31 12.93
C PHE A 261 3.30 0.14 11.98
N LEU A 262 2.02 -0.17 11.80
CA LEU A 262 1.56 -1.11 10.78
C LEU A 262 0.16 -0.72 10.30
N ARG A 263 -0.08 -0.77 8.99
CA ARG A 263 -1.41 -0.74 8.39
C ARG A 263 -1.78 -2.16 7.96
N VAL A 264 -2.93 -2.61 8.39
CA VAL A 264 -3.51 -3.90 7.97
C VAL A 264 -4.69 -3.63 7.06
N ASP A 265 -4.66 -4.16 5.85
CA ASP A 265 -5.72 -3.98 4.85
C ASP A 265 -6.65 -5.20 4.86
N PHE A 266 -7.95 -4.95 5.04
CA PHE A 266 -8.99 -5.97 5.14
C PHE A 266 -10.01 -5.87 4.01
N TYR A 267 -10.53 -7.02 3.63
CA TYR A 267 -11.74 -7.16 2.84
C TYR A 267 -12.79 -7.91 3.66
N GLU A 268 -14.02 -7.41 3.68
CA GLU A 268 -15.16 -8.13 4.25
C GLU A 268 -16.09 -8.59 3.13
N ILE A 269 -16.32 -9.90 3.05
CA ILE A 269 -17.19 -10.50 2.05
C ILE A 269 -18.17 -11.44 2.74
N LYS A 270 -19.46 -11.11 2.72
CA LYS A 270 -20.53 -11.90 3.37
C LYS A 270 -20.21 -12.24 4.83
N GLY A 271 -19.71 -11.25 5.58
CA GLY A 271 -19.36 -11.41 6.98
C GLY A 271 -18.07 -12.21 7.25
N ARG A 272 -17.28 -12.54 6.22
CA ARG A 272 -15.95 -13.16 6.35
C ARG A 272 -14.87 -12.12 6.10
N LEU A 273 -13.87 -12.11 6.96
CA LEU A 273 -12.70 -11.25 6.82
C LEU A 273 -11.58 -11.92 6.05
N PHE A 274 -10.92 -11.13 5.20
CA PHE A 274 -9.67 -11.49 4.56
C PHE A 274 -8.65 -10.36 4.77
N ILE A 275 -7.40 -10.73 5.00
CA ILE A 275 -6.28 -9.81 5.09
C ILE A 275 -5.62 -9.76 3.72
N GLY A 276 -5.61 -8.56 3.12
CA GLY A 276 -5.08 -8.33 1.77
C GLY A 276 -3.61 -7.94 1.74
N GLU A 277 -3.17 -7.12 2.72
CA GLU A 277 -1.81 -6.57 2.74
C GLU A 277 -1.42 -6.09 4.14
N LEU A 278 -0.12 -6.13 4.42
CA LEU A 278 0.53 -5.50 5.57
C LEU A 278 1.46 -4.39 5.05
N THR A 279 1.30 -3.16 5.54
CA THR A 279 1.99 -1.98 4.99
C THR A 279 2.63 -1.15 6.09
N PHE A 280 3.94 -0.90 5.98
CA PHE A 280 4.69 -0.07 6.94
C PHE A 280 4.72 1.41 6.56
N PHE A 281 4.66 1.73 5.29
CA PHE A 281 4.82 3.10 4.78
C PHE A 281 3.67 3.46 3.83
N PRO A 282 2.43 3.66 4.35
CA PRO A 282 1.28 3.99 3.51
C PRO A 282 1.56 5.25 2.67
N GLY A 283 1.28 5.17 1.36
CA GLY A 283 1.61 6.25 0.42
C GLY A 283 3.08 6.64 0.41
N ALA A 284 3.98 5.71 0.83
CA ALA A 284 5.41 5.97 1.05
C ALA A 284 5.69 7.07 2.11
N GLY A 285 4.73 7.42 2.96
CA GLY A 285 4.80 8.57 3.88
C GLY A 285 4.91 9.91 3.15
N LEU A 286 4.37 10.01 1.93
CA LEU A 286 4.42 11.19 1.06
C LEU A 286 3.02 11.67 0.66
N GLU A 287 2.01 11.30 1.44
CA GLU A 287 0.62 11.72 1.27
C GLU A 287 0.30 12.93 2.15
N THR A 288 -0.25 13.99 1.55
CA THR A 288 -0.60 15.19 2.31
C THR A 288 -1.95 15.04 3.00
N PHE A 289 -1.95 15.07 4.31
CA PHE A 289 -3.18 15.11 5.11
C PHE A 289 -3.83 16.50 5.05
N ARG A 290 -5.16 16.54 5.02
CA ARG A 290 -5.95 17.76 5.09
C ARG A 290 -7.02 17.62 6.18
N PRO A 291 -7.09 18.54 7.15
CA PRO A 291 -6.12 19.62 7.41
C PRO A 291 -4.75 19.08 7.86
N MET A 292 -3.67 19.87 7.67
CA MET A 292 -2.30 19.47 8.00
C MET A 292 -2.11 19.17 9.50
N SER A 293 -2.92 19.79 10.37
CA SER A 293 -2.91 19.49 11.81
C SER A 293 -3.11 18.00 12.12
N LYS A 294 -3.76 17.27 11.23
CA LYS A 294 -3.97 15.82 11.38
C LYS A 294 -2.70 15.00 11.17
N ASP A 295 -1.77 15.46 10.35
CA ASP A 295 -0.46 14.82 10.22
C ASP A 295 0.36 14.95 11.54
N TYR A 296 0.23 16.07 12.25
CA TYR A 296 0.80 16.25 13.59
C TYR A 296 0.11 15.35 14.62
N GLU A 297 -1.23 15.32 14.66
CA GLU A 297 -2.01 14.48 15.57
C GLU A 297 -1.65 12.99 15.40
N LEU A 298 -1.59 12.48 14.18
CA LEU A 298 -1.14 11.12 13.92
C LEU A 298 0.33 10.92 14.31
N GLY A 299 1.14 11.96 14.16
CA GLY A 299 2.54 11.96 14.59
C GLY A 299 2.69 11.76 16.10
N GLU A 300 1.80 12.34 16.91
CA GLU A 300 1.80 12.17 18.37
C GLU A 300 1.59 10.70 18.80
N TRP A 301 0.88 9.90 18.00
CA TRP A 301 0.68 8.46 18.30
C TRP A 301 1.89 7.60 17.99
N LEU A 302 2.86 8.08 17.19
CA LEU A 302 4.06 7.33 16.82
C LEU A 302 5.26 7.77 17.66
N HIS A 303 5.53 7.05 18.76
CA HIS A 303 6.57 7.34 19.74
C HIS A 303 7.92 6.76 19.30
N LEU A 304 8.78 7.58 18.67
CA LEU A 304 10.09 7.13 18.16
C LEU A 304 11.12 6.85 19.25
N GLU A 305 10.96 7.46 20.42
CA GLU A 305 11.80 7.22 21.59
C GLU A 305 11.75 5.77 22.10
N THR A 306 10.69 5.05 21.78
CA THR A 306 10.54 3.62 22.10
C THR A 306 11.11 2.69 21.03
N VAL A 307 11.56 3.25 19.90
CA VAL A 307 12.06 2.50 18.75
C VAL A 307 13.58 2.40 18.82
N HIS A 308 14.10 1.19 18.91
CA HIS A 308 15.55 0.98 18.87
C HIS A 308 16.07 1.21 17.45
N ARG A 309 17.08 2.08 17.32
CA ARG A 309 17.80 2.27 16.05
C ARG A 309 18.57 0.99 15.72
N SER A 310 18.53 0.58 14.45
CA SER A 310 19.26 -0.60 13.95
C SER A 310 20.43 -0.19 13.07
#